data_67e5350e1f91406b3454b08661b50f4f
#
_entry.id   67e5350e1f91406b3454b08661b50f4f
#
_cell.length_a   1.000
_cell.length_b   1.000
_cell.length_c   1.000
_cell.angle_alpha   90.00
_cell.angle_beta   90.00
_cell.angle_gamma   90.00
#
_symmetry.space_group_name_H-M   'P 1'
#
loop_
_entity.id
_entity.type
_entity.pdbx_description
1 polymer ?
#
loop_
_entity_poly.entity_id
_entity_poly.type
_entity_poly.pdbx_seq_one_letter_code
_entity_poly.pdbx_strand_id
1 'polypeptide(L)'
;MADLFSEEWMKSYMDQWNSEPELSDALAKISFNSVIAYGFDGEDTPRGYLNVVNGKAEDAGIYDGQELSWDIRASFDNWNKWLAKPPGMMGLGMAYTSRKMKFAVGDYGAMIKDPRMAGPFIKSFTVMGRA
;
A
#
# COMPACT_ATOMS: atom_id res chain seq x y z
N MET A 1 17.91 -5.35 -9.50
CA MET A 1 16.51 -5.08 -9.14
C MET A 1 16.19 -5.61 -7.76
N ALA A 2 15.51 -4.81 -6.96
CA ALA A 2 15.12 -5.23 -5.64
C ALA A 2 13.91 -6.17 -5.70
N ASP A 3 13.91 -7.17 -4.84
CA ASP A 3 12.77 -8.08 -4.71
C ASP A 3 11.58 -7.33 -4.10
N LEU A 4 10.38 -7.69 -4.54
CA LEU A 4 9.14 -7.09 -4.07
C LEU A 4 9.05 -7.20 -2.54
N PHE A 5 8.80 -6.07 -1.89
CA PHE A 5 8.68 -5.90 -0.43
C PHE A 5 9.96 -6.21 0.36
N SER A 6 11.11 -6.32 -0.29
CA SER A 6 12.40 -6.32 0.40
C SER A 6 12.68 -4.96 1.04
N GLU A 7 13.67 -4.87 1.93
CA GLU A 7 14.03 -3.59 2.52
C GLU A 7 14.38 -2.54 1.46
N GLU A 8 15.19 -2.92 0.48
CA GLU A 8 15.59 -2.04 -0.61
C GLU A 8 14.37 -1.56 -1.41
N TRP A 9 13.46 -2.47 -1.73
CA TRP A 9 12.24 -2.14 -2.46
C TRP A 9 11.36 -1.18 -1.66
N MET A 10 11.19 -1.45 -0.36
CA MET A 10 10.38 -0.60 0.51
C MET A 10 10.97 0.81 0.64
N LYS A 11 12.29 0.94 0.71
CA LYS A 11 12.96 2.24 0.74
C LYS A 11 12.75 3.00 -0.58
N SER A 12 12.83 2.32 -1.71
CA SER A 12 12.53 2.91 -3.01
C SER A 12 11.07 3.37 -3.09
N TYR A 13 10.15 2.55 -2.61
CA TYR A 13 8.73 2.90 -2.55
C TYR A 13 8.50 4.14 -1.69
N MET A 14 9.16 4.23 -0.55
CA MET A 14 9.08 5.39 0.33
C MET A 14 9.48 6.67 -0.42
N ASP A 15 10.58 6.63 -1.17
CA ASP A 15 11.05 7.77 -1.96
C ASP A 15 10.02 8.17 -3.02
N GLN A 16 9.44 7.20 -3.72
CA GLN A 16 8.44 7.45 -4.74
C GLN A 16 7.13 7.99 -4.14
N TRP A 17 6.73 7.46 -2.97
CA TRP A 17 5.57 7.95 -2.24
C TRP A 17 5.73 9.45 -1.94
N ASN A 18 6.88 9.84 -1.40
CA ASN A 18 7.13 11.22 -1.01
C ASN A 18 7.30 12.17 -2.21
N SER A 19 7.58 11.61 -3.38
CA SER A 19 7.74 12.38 -4.62
C SER A 19 6.44 12.59 -5.39
N GLU A 20 5.31 12.00 -4.91
CA GLU A 20 4.03 12.07 -5.60
C GLU A 20 3.05 12.95 -4.82
N PRO A 21 2.80 14.20 -5.27
CA PRO A 21 1.87 15.11 -4.57
C PRO A 21 0.44 14.59 -4.48
N GLU A 22 -0.04 13.88 -5.50
CA GLU A 22 -1.40 13.31 -5.49
C GLU A 22 -1.57 12.22 -4.44
N LEU A 23 -0.48 11.77 -3.85
CA LEU A 23 -0.47 10.78 -2.78
C LEU A 23 -0.07 11.45 -1.46
N SER A 24 1.16 11.92 -1.33
CA SER A 24 1.68 12.43 -0.07
C SER A 24 1.02 13.76 0.36
N ASP A 25 0.86 14.70 -0.57
CA ASP A 25 0.24 15.99 -0.23
C ASP A 25 -1.27 15.83 0.00
N ALA A 26 -1.92 14.98 -0.78
CA ALA A 26 -3.35 14.70 -0.60
C ALA A 26 -3.62 14.12 0.78
N LEU A 27 -2.78 13.18 1.23
CA LEU A 27 -2.91 12.57 2.56
C LEU A 27 -2.47 13.52 3.68
N ALA A 28 -1.54 14.42 3.42
CA ALA A 28 -1.15 15.44 4.40
C ALA A 28 -2.34 16.35 4.75
N LYS A 29 -3.21 16.64 3.78
CA LYS A 29 -4.40 17.49 3.99
C LYS A 29 -5.37 16.90 5.01
N ILE A 30 -5.39 15.59 5.18
CA ILE A 30 -6.25 14.90 6.16
C ILE A 30 -5.45 14.39 7.35
N SER A 31 -4.22 14.85 7.51
CA SER A 31 -3.32 14.43 8.61
C SER A 31 -3.25 12.91 8.74
N PHE A 32 -3.08 12.23 7.61
CA PHE A 32 -3.08 10.77 7.58
C PHE A 32 -1.84 10.20 8.26
N ASN A 33 -2.06 9.40 9.28
CA ASN A 33 -1.00 8.71 10.03
C ASN A 33 -1.33 7.22 10.05
N SER A 34 -0.45 6.39 9.52
CA SER A 34 -0.70 4.95 9.46
C SER A 34 0.59 4.16 9.27
N VAL A 35 0.63 2.97 9.82
CA VAL A 35 1.64 1.99 9.46
C VAL A 35 0.99 0.99 8.53
N ILE A 36 1.49 0.92 7.30
CA ILE A 36 0.92 0.09 6.24
C ILE A 36 1.88 -1.04 5.94
N ALA A 37 1.40 -2.28 6.03
CA ALA A 37 2.21 -3.44 5.68
C ALA A 37 1.70 -4.08 4.39
N TYR A 38 2.61 -4.69 3.68
CA TYR A 38 2.37 -5.38 2.42
C TYR A 38 2.96 -6.77 2.50
N GLY A 39 2.25 -7.76 2.00
CA GLY A 39 2.73 -9.12 2.07
C GLY A 39 2.05 -10.06 1.10
N PHE A 40 2.43 -11.32 1.21
CA PHE A 40 1.90 -12.35 0.33
C PHE A 40 0.84 -13.17 1.04
N ASP A 41 -0.18 -13.54 0.27
CA ASP A 41 -1.25 -14.39 0.76
C ASP A 41 -0.69 -15.75 1.18
N GLY A 42 -1.20 -16.27 2.30
CA GLY A 42 -0.76 -17.55 2.84
C GLY A 42 0.44 -17.48 3.79
N GLU A 43 1.07 -16.32 3.94
CA GLU A 43 2.16 -16.15 4.91
C GLU A 43 1.61 -15.63 6.25
N ASP A 44 2.25 -16.00 7.34
CA ASP A 44 1.81 -15.63 8.69
C ASP A 44 1.97 -14.14 8.97
N THR A 45 3.01 -13.52 8.42
CA THR A 45 3.33 -12.10 8.63
C THR A 45 3.49 -11.40 7.30
N PRO A 46 3.29 -10.06 7.26
CA PRO A 46 3.61 -9.30 6.05
C PRO A 46 5.12 -9.26 5.82
N ARG A 47 5.52 -8.80 4.65
CA ARG A 47 6.92 -8.72 4.27
C ARG A 47 7.55 -7.37 4.60
N GLY A 48 6.91 -6.31 4.15
CA GLY A 48 7.44 -4.96 4.33
C GLY A 48 6.44 -4.02 4.95
N TYR A 49 6.92 -2.90 5.49
CA TYR A 49 6.08 -1.87 6.07
C TYR A 49 6.49 -0.47 5.61
N LEU A 50 5.52 0.44 5.71
CA LEU A 50 5.70 1.86 5.44
C LEU A 50 5.05 2.64 6.58
N ASN A 51 5.83 3.48 7.27
CA ASN A 51 5.29 4.32 8.34
C ASN A 51 4.99 5.71 7.77
N VAL A 52 3.72 6.08 7.75
CA VAL A 52 3.26 7.34 7.20
C VAL A 52 2.86 8.28 8.32
N VAL A 53 3.41 9.50 8.32
CA VAL A 53 3.09 10.55 9.28
C VAL A 53 2.73 11.82 8.51
N ASN A 54 1.53 12.31 8.75
CA ASN A 54 0.99 13.50 8.05
C ASN A 54 1.12 13.35 6.53
N GLY A 55 0.79 12.17 6.02
CA GLY A 55 0.80 11.88 4.59
C GLY A 55 2.14 11.52 4.00
N LYS A 56 3.24 11.75 4.70
CA LYS A 56 4.59 11.46 4.21
C LYS A 56 5.14 10.18 4.82
N ALA A 57 5.80 9.37 4.01
CA ALA A 57 6.46 8.18 4.49
C ALA A 57 7.75 8.58 5.19
N GLU A 58 7.85 8.29 6.49
CA GLU A 58 9.01 8.63 7.30
C GLU A 58 9.96 7.46 7.49
N ASP A 59 9.45 6.23 7.39
CA ASP A 59 10.26 5.04 7.53
C ASP A 59 9.66 3.90 6.74
N ALA A 60 10.51 2.99 6.31
CA ALA A 60 10.12 1.81 5.54
C ALA A 60 11.18 0.73 5.69
N GLY A 61 10.78 -0.52 5.57
CA GLY A 61 11.71 -1.63 5.66
C GLY A 61 11.00 -2.97 5.80
N ILE A 62 11.73 -3.94 6.33
CA ILE A 62 11.21 -5.28 6.61
C ILE A 62 10.32 -5.21 7.85
N TYR A 63 9.16 -5.86 7.78
CA TYR A 63 8.26 -5.95 8.94
C TYR A 63 8.95 -6.67 10.09
N ASP A 64 8.91 -6.06 11.27
CA ASP A 64 9.58 -6.56 12.48
C ASP A 64 8.68 -6.39 13.72
N GLY A 65 7.39 -6.68 13.57
CA GLY A 65 6.45 -6.66 14.69
C GLY A 65 5.80 -5.31 14.97
N GLN A 66 5.90 -4.35 14.07
CA GLN A 66 5.27 -3.04 14.24
C GLN A 66 3.75 -3.18 14.39
N GLU A 67 3.15 -2.29 15.18
CA GLU A 67 1.69 -2.22 15.25
C GLU A 67 1.16 -1.66 13.93
N LEU A 68 0.23 -2.39 13.30
CA LEU A 68 -0.22 -2.08 11.95
C LEU A 68 -1.60 -1.43 11.95
N SER A 69 -1.74 -0.39 11.12
CA SER A 69 -3.04 0.18 10.77
C SER A 69 -3.64 -0.57 9.58
N TRP A 70 -2.78 -1.04 8.66
CA TRP A 70 -3.16 -1.75 7.44
C TRP A 70 -2.20 -2.90 7.19
N ASP A 71 -2.73 -4.03 6.75
CA ASP A 71 -1.95 -5.19 6.31
C ASP A 71 -2.62 -5.75 5.08
N ILE A 72 -2.01 -5.52 3.91
CA ILE A 72 -2.59 -5.83 2.61
C ILE A 72 -1.89 -7.04 2.02
N ARG A 73 -2.65 -8.06 1.70
CA ARG A 73 -2.13 -9.35 1.21
C ARG A 73 -2.69 -9.69 -0.15
N ALA A 74 -1.85 -10.27 -0.97
CA ALA A 74 -2.23 -10.82 -2.27
C ALA A 74 -1.16 -11.82 -2.70
N SER A 75 -1.46 -12.62 -3.73
CA SER A 75 -0.46 -13.50 -4.30
C SER A 75 0.64 -12.69 -4.98
N PHE A 76 1.81 -13.28 -5.10
CA PHE A 76 2.93 -12.69 -5.83
C PHE A 76 2.51 -12.31 -7.27
N ASP A 77 1.80 -13.21 -7.95
CA ASP A 77 1.36 -12.97 -9.33
C ASP A 77 0.39 -11.78 -9.42
N ASN A 78 -0.56 -11.68 -8.49
CA ASN A 78 -1.51 -10.57 -8.47
C ASN A 78 -0.81 -9.24 -8.19
N TRP A 79 0.12 -9.20 -7.24
CA TRP A 79 0.91 -8.00 -6.99
C TRP A 79 1.63 -7.54 -8.25
N ASN A 80 2.29 -8.46 -8.96
CA ASN A 80 3.03 -8.11 -10.18
C ASN A 80 2.11 -7.60 -11.29
N LYS A 81 0.91 -8.17 -11.41
CA LYS A 81 -0.07 -7.67 -12.37
C LYS A 81 -0.48 -6.24 -12.07
N TRP A 82 -0.74 -5.93 -10.81
CA TRP A 82 -1.16 -4.58 -10.41
C TRP A 82 -0.03 -3.56 -10.54
N LEU A 83 1.21 -3.96 -10.32
CA LEU A 83 2.35 -3.07 -10.49
C LEU A 83 2.65 -2.78 -11.95
N ALA A 84 2.45 -3.77 -12.82
CA ALA A 84 2.62 -3.61 -14.26
C ALA A 84 1.49 -2.77 -14.88
N LYS A 85 0.26 -2.97 -14.38
CA LYS A 85 -0.93 -2.26 -14.84
C LYS A 85 -1.78 -1.91 -13.63
N PRO A 86 -1.59 -0.73 -13.05
CA PRO A 86 -2.31 -0.34 -11.83
C PRO A 86 -3.82 -0.39 -12.02
N PRO A 87 -4.54 -1.02 -11.08
CA PRO A 87 -5.99 -1.08 -11.17
C PRO A 87 -6.63 0.26 -10.84
N GLY A 88 -7.77 0.54 -11.46
CA GLY A 88 -8.60 1.66 -11.05
C GLY A 88 -9.57 1.25 -9.95
N MET A 89 -10.54 2.14 -9.66
CA MET A 89 -11.54 1.91 -8.62
C MET A 89 -12.28 0.59 -8.82
N MET A 90 -12.75 0.30 -10.03
CA MET A 90 -13.47 -0.94 -10.32
C MET A 90 -12.58 -2.17 -10.18
N GLY A 91 -11.35 -2.08 -10.68
CA GLY A 91 -10.39 -3.18 -10.58
C GLY A 91 -10.04 -3.53 -9.15
N LEU A 92 -9.87 -2.53 -8.29
CA LEU A 92 -9.61 -2.73 -6.86
C LEU A 92 -10.83 -3.36 -6.18
N GLY A 93 -12.04 -2.87 -6.49
CA GLY A 93 -13.26 -3.42 -5.93
C GLY A 93 -13.44 -4.88 -6.30
N MET A 94 -13.17 -5.25 -7.54
CA MET A 94 -13.23 -6.64 -7.99
C MET A 94 -12.17 -7.50 -7.33
N ALA A 95 -10.96 -6.99 -7.17
CA ALA A 95 -9.88 -7.72 -6.50
C ALA A 95 -10.23 -8.01 -5.03
N TYR A 96 -10.82 -7.04 -4.36
CA TYR A 96 -11.25 -7.22 -2.97
C TYR A 96 -12.42 -8.21 -2.87
N THR A 97 -13.45 -8.03 -3.69
CA THR A 97 -14.64 -8.89 -3.69
C THR A 97 -14.32 -10.34 -4.04
N SER A 98 -13.41 -10.56 -4.99
CA SER A 98 -12.98 -11.89 -5.40
C SER A 98 -11.91 -12.50 -4.48
N ARG A 99 -11.53 -11.77 -3.44
CA ARG A 99 -10.50 -12.17 -2.47
C ARG A 99 -9.09 -12.33 -3.06
N LYS A 100 -8.83 -11.69 -4.18
CA LYS A 100 -7.48 -11.59 -4.72
C LYS A 100 -6.64 -10.61 -3.92
N MET A 101 -7.29 -9.60 -3.33
CA MET A 101 -6.69 -8.66 -2.40
C MET A 101 -7.39 -8.81 -1.06
N LYS A 102 -6.61 -9.03 0.01
CA LYS A 102 -7.13 -9.22 1.36
C LYS A 102 -6.55 -8.16 2.29
N PHE A 103 -7.36 -7.74 3.25
CA PHE A 103 -6.93 -6.84 4.30
C PHE A 103 -6.90 -7.62 5.61
N ALA A 104 -5.72 -8.10 6.00
CA ALA A 104 -5.54 -8.77 7.27
C ALA A 104 -5.74 -7.81 8.44
N VAL A 105 -5.43 -6.53 8.24
CA VAL A 105 -5.72 -5.42 9.14
C VAL A 105 -6.23 -4.26 8.29
N GLY A 106 -7.24 -3.56 8.79
CA GLY A 106 -7.80 -2.39 8.13
C GLY A 106 -9.17 -2.63 7.53
N ASP A 107 -9.98 -1.57 7.49
CA ASP A 107 -11.33 -1.61 6.96
C ASP A 107 -11.38 -1.02 5.54
N TYR A 108 -11.27 -1.91 4.55
CA TYR A 108 -11.32 -1.53 3.14
C TYR A 108 -12.64 -0.80 2.82
N GLY A 109 -13.77 -1.34 3.32
CA GLY A 109 -15.08 -0.77 3.01
C GLY A 109 -15.22 0.67 3.49
N ALA A 110 -14.75 0.97 4.69
CA ALA A 110 -14.77 2.33 5.23
C ALA A 110 -13.82 3.24 4.45
N MET A 111 -12.64 2.76 4.11
CA MET A 111 -11.63 3.53 3.39
C MET A 111 -12.11 3.90 1.99
N ILE A 112 -12.67 2.94 1.24
CA ILE A 112 -13.06 3.17 -0.15
C ILE A 112 -14.27 4.11 -0.29
N LYS A 113 -15.05 4.25 0.78
CA LYS A 113 -16.18 5.19 0.81
C LYS A 113 -15.75 6.64 1.05
N ASP A 114 -14.53 6.85 1.53
CA ASP A 114 -13.98 8.19 1.76
C ASP A 114 -13.12 8.58 0.56
N PRO A 115 -13.58 9.51 -0.31
CA PRO A 115 -12.81 9.88 -1.50
C PRO A 115 -11.46 10.51 -1.18
N ARG A 116 -11.27 11.05 0.03
CA ARG A 116 -9.98 11.59 0.45
C ARG A 116 -8.94 10.49 0.68
N MET A 117 -9.38 9.26 0.92
CA MET A 117 -8.51 8.09 1.09
C MET A 117 -8.51 7.20 -0.14
N ALA A 118 -9.67 7.02 -0.78
CA ALA A 118 -9.79 6.14 -1.95
C ALA A 118 -8.91 6.59 -3.11
N GLY A 119 -8.88 7.88 -3.43
CA GLY A 119 -8.05 8.42 -4.49
C GLY A 119 -6.55 8.15 -4.26
N PRO A 120 -6.00 8.56 -3.11
CA PRO A 120 -4.61 8.25 -2.77
C PRO A 120 -4.31 6.74 -2.74
N PHE A 121 -5.22 5.91 -2.24
CA PHE A 121 -5.02 4.46 -2.23
C PHE A 121 -4.85 3.92 -3.66
N ILE A 122 -5.73 4.32 -4.58
CA ILE A 122 -5.62 3.95 -6.00
C ILE A 122 -4.28 4.41 -6.57
N LYS A 123 -3.89 5.66 -6.28
CA LYS A 123 -2.63 6.23 -6.75
C LYS A 123 -1.42 5.47 -6.23
N SER A 124 -1.51 4.90 -5.03
CA SER A 124 -0.38 4.17 -4.43
C SER A 124 0.08 3.00 -5.29
N PHE A 125 -0.81 2.35 -6.05
CA PHE A 125 -0.44 1.26 -6.95
C PHE A 125 0.40 1.76 -8.12
N THR A 126 0.09 2.93 -8.65
CA THR A 126 0.91 3.57 -9.68
C THR A 126 2.30 3.88 -9.13
N VAL A 127 2.36 4.38 -7.91
CA VAL A 127 3.62 4.72 -7.23
C VAL A 127 4.43 3.46 -6.94
N MET A 128 3.80 2.38 -6.50
CA MET A 128 4.48 1.09 -6.33
C MET A 128 5.16 0.63 -7.62
N GLY A 129 4.53 0.84 -8.75
CA GLY A 129 5.08 0.45 -10.04
C GLY A 129 6.36 1.20 -10.42
N ARG A 130 6.69 2.29 -9.71
CA ARG A 130 7.90 3.07 -9.92
C ARG A 130 9.03 2.66 -8.96
N ALA A 131 8.73 1.85 -7.98
CA ALA A 131 9.70 1.40 -6.97
C ALA A 131 10.74 0.35 -7.51
#